data_0adc1023adfb6caba3c1bdfb52d1b4b0
#
_entry.id   0adc1023adfb6caba3c1bdfb52d1b4b0
#
_cell.length_a   1.000
_cell.length_b   1.000
_cell.length_c   1.000
_cell.angle_alpha   90.00
_cell.angle_beta   90.00
_cell.angle_gamma   90.00
#
_symmetry.space_group_name_H-M   'P 1'
#
loop_
_entity.id
_entity.type
_entity.pdbx_description
1 polymer ?
#
loop_
_entity_poly.entity_id
_entity_poly.type
_entity_poly.pdbx_seq_one_letter_code
_entity_poly.pdbx_strand_id
1 'polypeptide(L)'
;MALCYPKMESGIMEKIDPVLTELRAELSAGKYGDDAHFPSEYELAERFGVNKKTANKAVSLLVAEGWLYRGRRGQGTLVAPQKPFPRGQLCCLYVLKNQYQANFLQGAQAGALEHEYLLNYCSPPPEELPDFLKRLENSPVRGILTGAYGELNTRLPVIYIDRIPKTPPDDAFYSVTCNNYQGGFEMMKQVLDRGHRNIVIFFRRELMPERLTGFRDAMLEAGISDWEKRTFFWLEDSRYEAQKHLRQALKKYPGFSAVACGSDPQMFLTADALDRQGIDWRNRIALTGFGNLLGMDPVLPVASVDQHPYNLGYTAAENLIALIEGRGGDIPRQSMVDVELVNTGNIPFVPQS
;
A
#
# COMPACT_ATOMS: atom_id res chain seq x y z
N MET A 1 -9.85 -21.24 5.01
CA MET A 1 -9.63 -22.61 5.51
C MET A 1 -10.27 -22.70 6.90
N ALA A 2 -11.41 -23.38 7.05
CA ALA A 2 -12.12 -23.45 8.33
C ALA A 2 -11.36 -24.42 9.24
N LEU A 3 -10.88 -23.93 10.38
CA LEU A 3 -10.29 -24.76 11.43
C LEU A 3 -11.40 -25.65 12.02
N CYS A 4 -11.32 -26.96 11.73
CA CYS A 4 -12.23 -27.96 12.24
C CYS A 4 -11.86 -28.23 13.71
N TYR A 5 -12.60 -27.65 14.65
CA TYR A 5 -12.50 -28.02 16.06
C TYR A 5 -13.21 -29.36 16.30
N PRO A 6 -12.58 -30.31 16.98
CA PRO A 6 -13.26 -31.54 17.35
C PRO A 6 -14.41 -31.25 18.32
N LYS A 7 -15.59 -31.84 18.10
CA LYS A 7 -16.73 -31.80 19.01
C LYS A 7 -16.30 -32.31 20.39
N MET A 8 -16.26 -31.43 21.39
CA MET A 8 -16.03 -31.78 22.78
C MET A 8 -17.35 -31.83 23.55
N GLU A 9 -17.43 -32.77 24.50
CA GLU A 9 -18.58 -32.94 25.42
C GLU A 9 -18.83 -31.65 26.20
N SER A 10 -20.07 -31.13 26.14
CA SER A 10 -20.47 -29.83 26.67
C SER A 10 -20.21 -29.60 28.16
N GLY A 11 -20.18 -30.67 28.98
CA GLY A 11 -19.97 -30.56 30.43
C GLY A 11 -18.53 -30.36 30.89
N ILE A 12 -17.54 -30.53 30.01
CA ILE A 12 -16.11 -30.32 30.32
C ILE A 12 -15.70 -28.86 30.00
N MET A 13 -16.29 -28.27 28.99
CA MET A 13 -16.02 -26.85 28.59
C MET A 13 -16.53 -25.89 29.66
N GLU A 14 -17.70 -26.08 30.26
CA GLU A 14 -18.24 -25.21 31.32
C GLU A 14 -17.32 -25.03 32.54
N LYS A 15 -16.46 -26.01 32.84
CA LYS A 15 -15.51 -25.95 33.99
C LYS A 15 -14.10 -25.48 33.62
N ILE A 16 -13.74 -25.52 32.32
CA ILE A 16 -12.41 -25.09 31.83
C ILE A 16 -12.38 -23.59 31.57
N ASP A 17 -13.47 -23.02 31.04
CA ASP A 17 -13.51 -21.61 30.62
C ASP A 17 -13.22 -20.61 31.76
N PRO A 18 -13.74 -20.77 32.99
CA PRO A 18 -13.36 -19.89 34.10
C PRO A 18 -11.86 -19.99 34.44
N VAL A 19 -11.31 -21.20 34.44
CA VAL A 19 -9.88 -21.44 34.72
C VAL A 19 -9.01 -20.77 33.64
N LEU A 20 -9.34 -20.94 32.38
CA LEU A 20 -8.60 -20.33 31.27
C LEU A 20 -8.70 -18.81 31.31
N THR A 21 -9.88 -18.25 31.59
CA THR A 21 -10.09 -16.80 31.66
C THR A 21 -9.21 -16.18 32.74
N GLU A 22 -9.16 -16.78 33.93
CA GLU A 22 -8.32 -16.28 35.03
C GLU A 22 -6.84 -16.44 34.75
N LEU A 23 -6.41 -17.60 34.23
CA LEU A 23 -5.01 -17.84 33.92
C LEU A 23 -4.50 -16.94 32.77
N ARG A 24 -5.32 -16.68 31.76
CA ARG A 24 -4.98 -15.71 30.71
C ARG A 24 -4.86 -14.28 31.24
N ALA A 25 -5.75 -13.89 32.15
CA ALA A 25 -5.68 -12.58 32.80
C ALA A 25 -4.40 -12.43 33.64
N GLU A 26 -4.02 -13.47 34.38
CA GLU A 26 -2.79 -13.48 35.18
C GLU A 26 -1.52 -13.44 34.30
N LEU A 27 -1.48 -14.20 33.22
CA LEU A 27 -0.39 -14.19 32.24
C LEU A 27 -0.27 -12.83 31.55
N SER A 28 -1.39 -12.26 31.10
CA SER A 28 -1.45 -10.92 30.49
C SER A 28 -1.01 -9.81 31.44
N ALA A 29 -1.31 -9.96 32.73
CA ALA A 29 -0.90 -9.00 33.76
C ALA A 29 0.58 -9.14 34.17
N GLY A 30 1.31 -10.10 33.59
CA GLY A 30 2.72 -10.35 33.91
C GLY A 30 2.95 -10.93 35.30
N LYS A 31 1.94 -11.60 35.90
CA LYS A 31 2.05 -12.20 37.22
C LYS A 31 3.18 -13.23 37.31
N TYR A 32 3.50 -13.84 36.19
CA TYR A 32 4.61 -14.77 36.02
C TYR A 32 5.64 -14.11 35.10
N GLY A 33 6.92 -14.17 35.49
CA GLY A 33 7.99 -13.65 34.63
C GLY A 33 8.21 -14.53 33.38
N ASP A 34 8.83 -13.97 32.35
CA ASP A 34 9.24 -14.71 31.17
C ASP A 34 10.20 -15.86 31.55
N ASP A 35 10.05 -17.01 30.92
CA ASP A 35 10.79 -18.26 31.20
C ASP A 35 10.64 -18.76 32.64
N ALA A 36 9.77 -18.19 33.45
CA ALA A 36 9.47 -18.67 34.80
C ALA A 36 8.70 -20.01 34.78
N HIS A 37 8.87 -20.79 35.82
CA HIS A 37 8.09 -22.01 36.01
C HIS A 37 6.60 -21.66 36.21
N PHE A 38 5.75 -22.25 35.38
CA PHE A 38 4.31 -22.15 35.53
C PHE A 38 3.82 -23.20 36.57
N PRO A 39 2.80 -22.88 37.36
CA PRO A 39 2.27 -23.84 38.33
C PRO A 39 1.93 -25.20 37.70
N SER A 40 2.22 -26.26 38.45
CA SER A 40 1.93 -27.64 38.01
C SER A 40 0.43 -27.89 37.89
N GLU A 41 0.05 -28.90 37.13
CA GLU A 41 -1.36 -29.30 36.98
C GLU A 41 -1.98 -29.76 38.33
N TYR A 42 -1.16 -30.15 39.31
CA TYR A 42 -1.63 -30.46 40.67
C TYR A 42 -1.96 -29.18 41.45
N GLU A 43 -1.07 -28.20 41.44
CA GLU A 43 -1.27 -26.91 42.11
C GLU A 43 -2.47 -26.16 41.54
N LEU A 44 -2.63 -26.20 40.18
CA LEU A 44 -3.76 -25.61 39.50
C LEU A 44 -5.06 -26.35 39.83
N ALA A 45 -5.05 -27.69 39.89
CA ALA A 45 -6.22 -28.48 40.26
C ALA A 45 -6.71 -28.16 41.68
N GLU A 46 -5.79 -28.03 42.63
CA GLU A 46 -6.07 -27.63 44.02
C GLU A 46 -6.60 -26.20 44.06
N ARG A 47 -5.92 -25.27 43.43
CA ARG A 47 -6.27 -23.83 43.43
C ARG A 47 -7.68 -23.54 42.89
N PHE A 48 -8.02 -24.19 41.78
CA PHE A 48 -9.29 -23.97 41.07
C PHE A 48 -10.39 -24.97 41.44
N GLY A 49 -10.13 -25.90 42.37
CA GLY A 49 -11.12 -26.91 42.78
C GLY A 49 -11.55 -27.83 41.61
N VAL A 50 -10.68 -28.06 40.63
CA VAL A 50 -10.94 -28.91 39.45
C VAL A 50 -10.11 -30.19 39.52
N ASN A 51 -10.48 -31.21 38.73
CA ASN A 51 -9.66 -32.39 38.63
C ASN A 51 -8.39 -32.14 37.79
N LYS A 52 -7.36 -32.96 38.01
CA LYS A 52 -6.08 -32.87 37.30
C LYS A 52 -6.22 -32.93 35.78
N LYS A 53 -7.18 -33.69 35.24
CA LYS A 53 -7.42 -33.79 33.79
C LYS A 53 -7.90 -32.45 33.23
N THR A 54 -8.74 -31.73 33.99
CA THR A 54 -9.21 -30.39 33.62
C THR A 54 -8.07 -29.38 33.65
N ALA A 55 -7.25 -29.38 34.72
CA ALA A 55 -6.06 -28.52 34.80
C ALA A 55 -5.06 -28.80 33.66
N ASN A 56 -4.75 -30.07 33.38
CA ASN A 56 -3.87 -30.45 32.27
C ASN A 56 -4.44 -29.97 30.90
N LYS A 57 -5.74 -30.07 30.70
CA LYS A 57 -6.39 -29.60 29.49
C LYS A 57 -6.25 -28.08 29.34
N ALA A 58 -6.45 -27.31 30.45
CA ALA A 58 -6.26 -25.86 30.44
C ALA A 58 -4.79 -25.50 30.11
N VAL A 59 -3.82 -26.14 30.75
CA VAL A 59 -2.39 -25.92 30.45
C VAL A 59 -2.07 -26.26 28.99
N SER A 60 -2.64 -27.37 28.46
CA SER A 60 -2.40 -27.76 27.07
C SER A 60 -2.99 -26.75 26.07
N LEU A 61 -4.12 -26.12 26.39
CA LEU A 61 -4.70 -25.03 25.59
C LEU A 61 -3.81 -23.78 25.62
N LEU A 62 -3.32 -23.40 26.81
CA LEU A 62 -2.40 -22.25 26.94
C LEU A 62 -1.07 -22.50 26.21
N VAL A 63 -0.59 -23.73 26.16
CA VAL A 63 0.59 -24.09 25.32
C VAL A 63 0.25 -23.96 23.84
N ALA A 64 -0.92 -24.44 23.41
CA ALA A 64 -1.35 -24.32 22.01
C ALA A 64 -1.58 -22.84 21.59
N GLU A 65 -1.96 -21.98 22.53
CA GLU A 65 -2.14 -20.53 22.34
C GLU A 65 -0.80 -19.77 22.42
N GLY A 66 0.31 -20.41 22.78
CA GLY A 66 1.62 -19.78 22.89
C GLY A 66 1.87 -18.98 24.18
N TRP A 67 0.98 -19.06 25.18
CA TRP A 67 1.21 -18.47 26.50
C TRP A 67 2.26 -19.21 27.32
N LEU A 68 2.33 -20.53 27.11
CA LEU A 68 3.23 -21.45 27.82
C LEU A 68 3.98 -22.30 26.80
N TYR A 69 5.11 -22.87 27.24
CA TYR A 69 5.82 -23.92 26.48
C TYR A 69 6.29 -25.02 27.39
N ARG A 70 6.48 -26.22 26.82
CA ARG A 70 7.02 -27.36 27.55
C ARG A 70 8.54 -27.26 27.55
N GLY A 71 9.13 -27.14 28.74
CA GLY A 71 10.58 -27.15 28.90
C GLY A 71 11.21 -28.49 28.55
N ARG A 72 12.53 -28.55 28.59
CA ARG A 72 13.27 -29.82 28.42
C ARG A 72 12.90 -30.81 29.55
N ARG A 73 13.26 -32.10 29.37
CA ARG A 73 12.92 -33.16 30.32
C ARG A 73 13.30 -32.77 31.76
N GLY A 74 12.28 -32.68 32.64
CA GLY A 74 12.45 -32.29 34.04
C GLY A 74 12.23 -30.80 34.34
N GLN A 75 12.08 -29.94 33.35
CA GLN A 75 11.83 -28.48 33.53
C GLN A 75 10.36 -28.09 33.67
N GLY A 76 9.43 -29.02 33.47
CA GLY A 76 7.99 -28.70 33.58
C GLY A 76 7.47 -27.81 32.48
N THR A 77 6.44 -27.01 32.79
CA THR A 77 5.85 -26.00 31.91
C THR A 77 6.39 -24.63 32.31
N LEU A 78 6.82 -23.87 31.31
CA LEU A 78 7.39 -22.54 31.46
C LEU A 78 6.49 -21.50 30.80
N VAL A 79 6.52 -20.27 31.31
CA VAL A 79 5.83 -19.13 30.72
C VAL A 79 6.59 -18.70 29.48
N ALA A 80 5.89 -18.65 28.34
CA ALA A 80 6.48 -18.15 27.11
C ALA A 80 6.74 -16.64 27.24
N PRO A 81 7.89 -16.15 26.80
CA PRO A 81 8.14 -14.72 26.74
C PRO A 81 7.02 -14.02 25.98
N GLN A 82 6.28 -13.16 26.67
CA GLN A 82 5.17 -12.43 26.07
C GLN A 82 5.75 -11.26 25.29
N LYS A 83 5.69 -11.33 23.99
CA LYS A 83 5.99 -10.17 23.16
C LYS A 83 4.90 -9.12 23.42
N PRO A 84 5.26 -7.89 23.82
CA PRO A 84 4.26 -6.84 24.04
C PRO A 84 3.52 -6.56 22.73
N PHE A 85 2.18 -6.55 22.78
CA PHE A 85 1.39 -6.03 21.68
C PHE A 85 0.93 -4.59 22.02
N PRO A 86 1.14 -3.61 21.14
CA PRO A 86 1.90 -3.74 19.88
C PRO A 86 3.42 -3.79 20.15
N ARG A 87 4.17 -4.46 19.28
CA ARG A 87 5.64 -4.48 19.27
C ARG A 87 6.23 -3.10 19.03
N GLY A 88 5.46 -2.22 18.43
CA GLY A 88 5.79 -0.83 18.14
C GLY A 88 4.69 -0.14 17.36
N GLN A 89 4.91 1.13 17.07
CA GLN A 89 4.00 1.94 16.28
C GLN A 89 4.73 2.49 15.06
N LEU A 90 4.03 2.52 13.91
CA LEU A 90 4.47 3.16 12.68
C LEU A 90 3.63 4.42 12.47
N CYS A 91 4.17 5.41 11.78
CA CYS A 91 3.44 6.60 11.38
C CYS A 91 3.37 6.68 9.85
N CYS A 92 2.17 6.76 9.30
CA CYS A 92 1.93 7.06 7.89
C CYS A 92 1.67 8.56 7.75
N LEU A 93 2.67 9.30 7.25
CA LEU A 93 2.55 10.72 6.91
C LEU A 93 2.08 10.85 5.46
N TYR A 94 0.77 11.01 5.29
CA TYR A 94 0.16 11.04 3.96
C TYR A 94 -0.99 12.05 3.89
N VAL A 95 -1.44 12.37 2.69
CA VAL A 95 -2.64 13.21 2.47
C VAL A 95 -3.65 12.37 1.70
N LEU A 96 -4.76 12.01 2.33
CA LEU A 96 -5.82 11.22 1.70
C LEU A 96 -6.66 12.12 0.79
N LYS A 97 -6.56 11.92 -0.52
CA LYS A 97 -7.31 12.68 -1.53
C LYS A 97 -8.31 11.83 -2.31
N ASN A 98 -8.04 10.54 -2.45
CA ASN A 98 -8.85 9.63 -3.27
C ASN A 98 -8.66 8.17 -2.82
N GLN A 99 -9.31 7.25 -3.53
CA GLN A 99 -9.30 5.82 -3.25
C GLN A 99 -7.90 5.19 -3.31
N TYR A 100 -6.99 5.72 -4.13
CA TYR A 100 -5.62 5.22 -4.22
C TYR A 100 -4.92 5.27 -2.85
N GLN A 101 -4.95 6.44 -2.20
CA GLN A 101 -4.32 6.61 -0.89
C GLN A 101 -5.02 5.79 0.20
N ALA A 102 -6.35 5.63 0.10
CA ALA A 102 -7.10 4.81 1.05
C ALA A 102 -6.70 3.33 0.95
N ASN A 103 -6.60 2.79 -0.26
CA ASN A 103 -6.16 1.41 -0.51
C ASN A 103 -4.71 1.20 -0.07
N PHE A 104 -3.83 2.18 -0.33
CA PHE A 104 -2.47 2.17 0.16
C PHE A 104 -2.41 2.07 1.69
N LEU A 105 -3.15 2.93 2.40
CA LEU A 105 -3.19 2.93 3.86
C LEU A 105 -3.73 1.60 4.40
N GLN A 106 -4.71 1.00 3.74
CA GLN A 106 -5.25 -0.31 4.09
C GLN A 106 -4.19 -1.41 3.98
N GLY A 107 -3.41 -1.41 2.89
CA GLY A 107 -2.30 -2.35 2.71
C GLY A 107 -1.21 -2.16 3.77
N ALA A 108 -0.82 -0.92 4.02
CA ALA A 108 0.17 -0.59 5.04
C ALA A 108 -0.27 -1.01 6.45
N GLN A 109 -1.55 -0.86 6.76
CA GLN A 109 -2.12 -1.33 8.03
C GLN A 109 -2.09 -2.86 8.13
N ALA A 110 -2.42 -3.57 7.05
CA ALA A 110 -2.38 -5.04 7.02
C ALA A 110 -0.95 -5.56 7.25
N GLY A 111 0.04 -5.04 6.53
CA GLY A 111 1.44 -5.41 6.72
C GLY A 111 1.96 -5.08 8.13
N ALA A 112 1.57 -3.93 8.69
CA ALA A 112 1.93 -3.57 10.05
C ALA A 112 1.35 -4.56 11.08
N LEU A 113 0.06 -4.89 10.97
CA LEU A 113 -0.63 -5.80 11.89
C LEU A 113 -0.10 -7.23 11.83
N GLU A 114 0.30 -7.73 10.67
CA GLU A 114 0.89 -9.06 10.51
C GLU A 114 2.18 -9.21 11.32
N HIS A 115 2.90 -8.11 11.50
CA HIS A 115 4.11 -8.04 12.33
C HIS A 115 3.85 -7.50 13.74
N GLU A 116 2.60 -7.43 14.19
CA GLU A 116 2.19 -6.94 15.52
C GLU A 116 2.54 -5.46 15.77
N TYR A 117 2.64 -4.63 14.71
CA TYR A 117 2.77 -3.18 14.80
C TYR A 117 1.42 -2.50 14.58
N LEU A 118 1.23 -1.33 15.22
CA LEU A 118 0.11 -0.43 14.92
C LEU A 118 0.54 0.65 13.95
N LEU A 119 -0.34 1.00 13.01
CA LEU A 119 -0.13 2.09 12.07
C LEU A 119 -0.99 3.29 12.45
N ASN A 120 -0.35 4.41 12.72
CA ASN A 120 -1.00 5.70 12.95
C ASN A 120 -0.98 6.51 11.66
N TYR A 121 -2.12 7.08 11.27
CA TYR A 121 -2.20 8.02 10.14
C TYR A 121 -2.13 9.46 10.65
N CYS A 122 -1.25 10.27 10.05
CA CYS A 122 -1.07 11.68 10.38
C CYS A 122 -0.91 12.53 9.11
N SER A 123 -1.46 13.74 9.14
CA SER A 123 -1.37 14.69 8.02
C SER A 123 -1.17 16.11 8.57
N PRO A 124 -0.01 16.41 9.20
CA PRO A 124 0.27 17.75 9.69
C PRO A 124 0.38 18.76 8.55
N PRO A 125 0.03 20.04 8.78
CA PRO A 125 0.35 21.10 7.83
C PRO A 125 1.86 21.15 7.54
N PRO A 126 2.29 21.49 6.32
CA PRO A 126 3.71 21.53 5.95
C PRO A 126 4.56 22.39 6.87
N GLU A 127 4.04 23.52 7.34
CA GLU A 127 4.70 24.45 8.26
C GLU A 127 4.91 23.88 9.68
N GLU A 128 4.06 22.95 10.11
CA GLU A 128 4.16 22.29 11.41
C GLU A 128 5.01 21.00 11.36
N LEU A 129 5.33 20.51 10.17
CA LEU A 129 6.01 19.22 9.98
C LEU A 129 7.33 19.11 10.77
N PRO A 130 8.23 20.13 10.81
CA PRO A 130 9.50 20.00 11.54
C PRO A 130 9.29 19.76 13.05
N ASP A 131 8.33 20.44 13.67
CA ASP A 131 8.05 20.25 15.10
C ASP A 131 7.25 18.97 15.36
N PHE A 132 6.42 18.55 14.40
CA PHE A 132 5.74 17.27 14.47
C PHE A 132 6.75 16.10 14.43
N LEU A 133 7.76 16.14 13.55
CA LEU A 133 8.80 15.11 13.47
C LEU A 133 9.60 15.01 14.79
N LYS A 134 9.97 16.12 15.41
CA LYS A 134 10.62 16.11 16.74
C LYS A 134 9.76 15.44 17.81
N ARG A 135 8.45 15.65 17.78
CA ARG A 135 7.51 14.99 18.71
C ARG A 135 7.42 13.49 18.42
N LEU A 136 7.39 13.08 17.15
CA LEU A 136 7.41 11.67 16.75
C LEU A 136 8.65 10.95 17.25
N GLU A 137 9.83 11.58 17.15
CA GLU A 137 11.11 11.00 17.61
C GLU A 137 11.13 10.72 19.12
N ASN A 138 10.28 11.41 19.90
CA ASN A 138 10.16 11.25 21.34
C ASN A 138 8.86 10.47 21.74
N SER A 139 8.22 9.81 20.79
CA SER A 139 7.02 9.02 20.96
C SER A 139 7.32 7.51 20.80
N PRO A 140 6.34 6.62 21.02
CA PRO A 140 6.47 5.19 20.74
C PRO A 140 6.60 4.83 19.25
N VAL A 141 6.54 5.80 18.33
CA VAL A 141 6.68 5.58 16.89
C VAL A 141 8.12 5.18 16.57
N ARG A 142 8.29 4.13 15.78
CA ARG A 142 9.59 3.54 15.44
C ARG A 142 10.01 3.77 13.98
N GLY A 143 9.11 4.25 13.14
CA GLY A 143 9.41 4.52 11.73
C GLY A 143 8.26 5.20 11.00
N ILE A 144 8.55 5.72 9.81
CA ILE A 144 7.66 6.59 9.04
C ILE A 144 7.49 6.05 7.62
N LEU A 145 6.25 5.99 7.15
CA LEU A 145 5.88 5.85 5.73
C LEU A 145 5.45 7.21 5.19
N THR A 146 5.95 7.65 4.05
CA THR A 146 5.55 8.94 3.47
C THR A 146 5.59 8.98 1.95
N GLY A 147 4.61 9.64 1.33
CA GLY A 147 4.57 9.95 -0.11
C GLY A 147 4.08 11.37 -0.40
N ALA A 148 3.61 12.08 0.64
CA ALA A 148 3.04 13.42 0.50
C ALA A 148 4.05 14.54 0.78
N TYR A 149 5.03 14.29 1.63
CA TYR A 149 6.03 15.26 2.04
C TYR A 149 7.35 15.00 1.32
N GLY A 150 8.17 16.04 1.18
CA GLY A 150 9.51 15.93 0.64
C GLY A 150 10.45 15.11 1.54
N GLU A 151 11.74 15.34 1.40
CA GLU A 151 12.74 14.75 2.28
C GLU A 151 12.44 15.12 3.75
N LEU A 152 12.40 14.10 4.61
CA LEU A 152 12.15 14.28 6.04
C LEU A 152 13.45 14.35 6.81
N ASN A 153 13.64 15.43 7.56
CA ASN A 153 14.77 15.56 8.49
C ASN A 153 14.39 14.92 9.83
N THR A 154 14.67 13.63 9.96
CA THR A 154 14.36 12.82 11.15
C THR A 154 15.38 11.70 11.35
N ARG A 155 15.53 11.24 12.60
CA ARG A 155 16.35 10.08 12.96
C ARG A 155 15.59 8.74 12.81
N LEU A 156 14.27 8.79 12.63
CA LEU A 156 13.47 7.59 12.43
C LEU A 156 13.71 7.00 11.04
N PRO A 157 13.71 5.67 10.89
CA PRO A 157 13.68 5.02 9.57
C PRO A 157 12.49 5.52 8.76
N VAL A 158 12.71 5.80 7.46
CA VAL A 158 11.70 6.30 6.53
C VAL A 158 11.65 5.44 5.29
N ILE A 159 10.44 5.06 4.87
CA ILE A 159 10.16 4.53 3.53
C ILE A 159 9.37 5.57 2.74
N TYR A 160 9.90 5.95 1.57
CA TYR A 160 9.24 6.85 0.64
C TYR A 160 8.36 6.07 -0.34
N ILE A 161 7.16 6.58 -0.64
CA ILE A 161 6.17 5.92 -1.49
C ILE A 161 5.89 6.79 -2.71
N ASP A 162 6.00 6.19 -3.90
CA ASP A 162 5.83 6.88 -5.19
C ASP A 162 6.62 8.20 -5.27
N ARG A 163 7.72 8.26 -4.57
CA ARG A 163 8.57 9.44 -4.51
C ARG A 163 10.02 9.06 -4.27
N ILE A 164 10.88 9.64 -5.07
CA ILE A 164 12.32 9.61 -4.84
C ILE A 164 12.72 11.01 -4.38
N PRO A 165 13.34 11.18 -3.20
CA PRO A 165 13.88 12.47 -2.77
C PRO A 165 14.79 13.06 -3.84
N LYS A 166 14.68 14.37 -4.10
CA LYS A 166 15.45 15.06 -5.18
C LYS A 166 16.95 15.13 -4.91
N THR A 167 17.33 15.07 -3.67
CA THR A 167 18.72 15.05 -3.22
C THR A 167 18.88 13.85 -2.30
N PRO A 168 19.31 12.69 -2.82
CA PRO A 168 19.67 11.62 -1.92
C PRO A 168 20.91 12.07 -1.13
N PRO A 169 20.83 12.13 0.22
CA PRO A 169 22.05 12.05 0.97
C PRO A 169 22.59 10.66 0.71
N ASP A 170 23.83 10.59 0.24
CA ASP A 170 24.64 9.40 0.02
C ASP A 170 23.91 8.05 0.27
N ASP A 171 23.40 7.39 -0.77
CA ASP A 171 22.87 6.01 -0.80
C ASP A 171 21.84 5.57 0.28
N ALA A 172 21.23 6.49 1.02
CA ALA A 172 20.61 6.20 2.30
C ALA A 172 19.08 6.17 2.34
N PHE A 173 18.34 6.34 1.23
CA PHE A 173 16.89 6.28 1.29
C PHE A 173 16.34 4.96 0.76
N TYR A 174 15.21 4.54 1.33
CA TYR A 174 14.43 3.41 0.87
C TYR A 174 13.11 3.90 0.29
N SER A 175 12.70 3.31 -0.82
CA SER A 175 11.43 3.63 -1.47
C SER A 175 10.69 2.39 -1.95
N VAL A 176 9.36 2.54 -2.05
CA VAL A 176 8.48 1.58 -2.71
C VAL A 176 7.69 2.33 -3.77
N THR A 177 7.68 1.82 -4.99
CA THR A 177 6.97 2.41 -6.13
C THR A 177 6.39 1.31 -7.01
N CYS A 178 5.42 1.64 -7.85
CA CYS A 178 5.01 0.72 -8.91
C CYS A 178 5.98 0.78 -10.10
N ASN A 179 5.90 -0.22 -10.99
CA ASN A 179 6.66 -0.21 -12.23
C ASN A 179 6.10 0.81 -13.23
N ASN A 180 6.41 2.09 -12.97
CA ASN A 180 5.92 3.23 -13.74
C ASN A 180 6.33 3.16 -15.20
N TYR A 181 7.55 2.72 -15.49
CA TYR A 181 8.05 2.59 -16.87
C TYR A 181 7.24 1.55 -17.64
N GLN A 182 7.10 0.35 -17.09
CA GLN A 182 6.37 -0.74 -17.74
C GLN A 182 4.90 -0.35 -17.96
N GLY A 183 4.23 0.19 -16.95
CA GLY A 183 2.83 0.61 -17.09
C GLY A 183 2.63 1.68 -18.17
N GLY A 184 3.53 2.65 -18.24
CA GLY A 184 3.52 3.65 -19.31
C GLY A 184 3.78 3.05 -20.68
N PHE A 185 4.82 2.24 -20.81
CA PHE A 185 5.22 1.61 -22.06
C PHE A 185 4.12 0.70 -22.61
N GLU A 186 3.60 -0.21 -21.80
CA GLU A 186 2.58 -1.17 -22.22
C GLU A 186 1.25 -0.50 -22.54
N MET A 187 0.81 0.51 -21.76
CA MET A 187 -0.41 1.25 -22.06
C MET A 187 -0.30 1.99 -23.39
N MET A 188 0.83 2.64 -23.64
CA MET A 188 1.05 3.32 -24.93
C MET A 188 1.09 2.31 -26.08
N LYS A 189 1.69 1.14 -25.90
CA LYS A 189 1.64 0.06 -26.91
C LYS A 189 0.21 -0.37 -27.21
N GLN A 190 -0.66 -0.52 -26.20
CA GLN A 190 -2.06 -0.85 -26.42
C GLN A 190 -2.77 0.19 -27.31
N VAL A 191 -2.45 1.47 -27.14
CA VAL A 191 -2.97 2.56 -28.00
C VAL A 191 -2.44 2.45 -29.43
N LEU A 192 -1.13 2.21 -29.58
CA LEU A 192 -0.46 2.10 -30.87
C LEU A 192 -0.90 0.86 -31.65
N ASP A 193 -1.08 -0.29 -31.00
CA ASP A 193 -1.52 -1.55 -31.61
C ASP A 193 -2.94 -1.47 -32.19
N ARG A 194 -3.77 -0.51 -31.68
CA ARG A 194 -5.11 -0.20 -32.24
C ARG A 194 -5.09 0.80 -33.37
N GLY A 195 -3.90 1.14 -33.87
CA GLY A 195 -3.72 1.98 -35.06
C GLY A 195 -3.61 3.48 -34.74
N HIS A 196 -3.69 3.90 -33.50
CA HIS A 196 -3.52 5.31 -33.17
C HIS A 196 -2.08 5.77 -33.46
N ARG A 197 -1.95 6.88 -34.19
CA ARG A 197 -0.66 7.54 -34.51
C ARG A 197 -0.67 9.02 -34.21
N ASN A 198 -1.84 9.68 -34.31
CA ASN A 198 -2.01 11.06 -33.91
C ASN A 198 -2.41 11.09 -32.41
N ILE A 199 -1.42 10.98 -31.55
CA ILE A 199 -1.56 10.85 -30.11
C ILE A 199 -1.07 12.13 -29.43
N VAL A 200 -1.75 12.58 -28.38
CA VAL A 200 -1.28 13.62 -27.48
C VAL A 200 -1.12 13.08 -26.07
N ILE A 201 -0.18 13.64 -25.31
CA ILE A 201 0.10 13.24 -23.92
C ILE A 201 -0.23 14.41 -23.01
N PHE A 202 -1.06 14.16 -21.99
CA PHE A 202 -1.31 15.08 -20.90
C PHE A 202 -0.60 14.57 -19.64
N PHE A 203 0.35 15.33 -19.13
CA PHE A 203 1.23 14.87 -18.07
C PHE A 203 1.51 15.97 -17.06
N ARG A 204 1.46 15.65 -15.77
CA ARG A 204 1.87 16.57 -14.72
C ARG A 204 3.36 16.36 -14.39
N ARG A 205 4.14 17.46 -14.33
CA ARG A 205 5.59 17.41 -14.12
C ARG A 205 6.03 16.74 -12.83
N GLU A 206 5.14 16.71 -11.85
CA GLU A 206 5.41 16.13 -10.53
C GLU A 206 5.16 14.61 -10.46
N LEU A 207 4.61 14.01 -11.51
CA LEU A 207 4.47 12.55 -11.61
C LEU A 207 5.82 11.90 -11.85
N MET A 208 5.88 10.59 -11.58
CA MET A 208 7.09 9.79 -11.78
C MET A 208 7.56 9.87 -13.25
N PRO A 209 8.79 10.35 -13.51
CA PRO A 209 9.28 10.57 -14.87
C PRO A 209 9.41 9.28 -15.69
N GLU A 210 9.60 8.13 -15.01
CA GLU A 210 9.69 6.82 -15.63
C GLU A 210 8.42 6.46 -16.42
N ARG A 211 7.24 6.91 -15.96
CA ARG A 211 5.96 6.71 -16.66
C ARG A 211 5.95 7.41 -18.01
N LEU A 212 6.42 8.68 -18.04
CA LEU A 212 6.55 9.43 -19.28
C LEU A 212 7.63 8.82 -20.19
N THR A 213 8.71 8.32 -19.61
CA THR A 213 9.77 7.60 -20.35
C THR A 213 9.18 6.36 -21.04
N GLY A 214 8.32 5.59 -20.36
CA GLY A 214 7.60 4.46 -20.97
C GLY A 214 6.74 4.90 -22.15
N PHE A 215 5.94 5.97 -22.02
CA PHE A 215 5.15 6.52 -23.14
C PHE A 215 6.05 6.92 -24.32
N ARG A 216 7.16 7.63 -24.04
CA ARG A 216 8.14 8.07 -25.02
C ARG A 216 8.70 6.89 -25.82
N ASP A 217 9.19 5.87 -25.12
CA ASP A 217 9.91 4.78 -25.77
C ASP A 217 8.98 3.96 -26.66
N ALA A 218 7.75 3.69 -26.23
CA ALA A 218 6.76 3.03 -27.08
C ALA A 218 6.41 3.88 -28.32
N MET A 219 6.31 5.20 -28.20
CA MET A 219 6.08 6.09 -29.35
C MET A 219 7.27 6.10 -30.30
N LEU A 220 8.50 6.12 -29.80
CA LEU A 220 9.73 6.06 -30.62
C LEU A 220 9.82 4.73 -31.38
N GLU A 221 9.50 3.60 -30.73
CA GLU A 221 9.43 2.29 -31.44
C GLU A 221 8.41 2.30 -32.57
N ALA A 222 7.32 3.04 -32.43
CA ALA A 222 6.31 3.20 -33.49
C ALA A 222 6.64 4.29 -34.52
N GLY A 223 7.85 4.88 -34.49
CA GLY A 223 8.32 5.90 -35.43
C GLY A 223 7.80 7.32 -35.14
N ILE A 224 7.19 7.56 -33.97
CA ILE A 224 6.67 8.89 -33.57
C ILE A 224 7.77 9.63 -32.79
N SER A 225 8.66 10.30 -33.50
CA SER A 225 9.84 10.96 -32.92
C SER A 225 9.55 12.31 -32.26
N ASP A 226 8.40 12.94 -32.57
CA ASP A 226 8.01 14.26 -32.06
C ASP A 226 7.19 14.19 -30.77
N TRP A 227 7.30 13.10 -30.00
CA TRP A 227 6.57 12.83 -28.74
C TRP A 227 6.65 13.99 -27.75
N GLU A 228 7.79 14.66 -27.65
CA GLU A 228 7.99 15.80 -26.73
C GLU A 228 7.07 16.98 -27.10
N LYS A 229 6.94 17.27 -28.40
CA LYS A 229 6.03 18.33 -28.89
C LYS A 229 4.57 17.96 -28.70
N ARG A 230 4.24 16.68 -28.53
CA ARG A 230 2.90 16.13 -28.30
C ARG A 230 2.56 16.06 -26.80
N THR A 231 3.55 16.32 -25.93
CA THR A 231 3.35 16.33 -24.49
C THR A 231 2.99 17.71 -23.98
N PHE A 232 1.83 17.80 -23.30
CA PHE A 232 1.31 19.01 -22.67
C PHE A 232 1.45 18.86 -21.16
N PHE A 233 2.33 19.67 -20.57
CA PHE A 233 2.61 19.60 -19.15
C PHE A 233 1.65 20.44 -18.34
N TRP A 234 0.88 19.80 -17.45
CA TRP A 234 -0.02 20.45 -16.52
C TRP A 234 0.70 20.91 -15.26
N LEU A 235 0.26 22.02 -14.68
CA LEU A 235 0.76 22.49 -13.40
C LEU A 235 0.05 21.82 -12.23
N GLU A 236 -1.27 21.58 -12.39
CA GLU A 236 -2.14 20.98 -11.38
C GLU A 236 -3.26 20.18 -12.04
N ASP A 237 -3.92 19.29 -11.26
CA ASP A 237 -5.11 18.60 -11.72
C ASP A 237 -6.33 19.52 -11.56
N SER A 238 -6.63 20.33 -12.58
CA SER A 238 -7.74 21.27 -12.58
C SER A 238 -8.49 21.31 -13.92
N ARG A 239 -9.79 21.68 -13.86
CA ARG A 239 -10.59 21.90 -15.06
C ARG A 239 -9.99 22.97 -15.97
N TYR A 240 -9.34 23.97 -15.39
CA TYR A 240 -8.69 25.02 -16.16
C TYR A 240 -7.54 24.46 -17.01
N GLU A 241 -6.66 23.69 -16.42
CA GLU A 241 -5.55 23.05 -17.12
C GLU A 241 -6.06 22.09 -18.22
N ALA A 242 -7.09 21.28 -17.91
CA ALA A 242 -7.69 20.37 -18.88
C ALA A 242 -8.21 21.12 -20.11
N GLN A 243 -9.02 22.17 -19.91
CA GLN A 243 -9.59 22.96 -21.00
C GLN A 243 -8.53 23.72 -21.79
N LYS A 244 -7.54 24.29 -21.11
CA LYS A 244 -6.41 25.02 -21.72
C LYS A 244 -5.62 24.10 -22.63
N HIS A 245 -5.18 22.97 -22.13
CA HIS A 245 -4.35 22.03 -22.88
C HIS A 245 -5.13 21.28 -23.95
N LEU A 246 -6.41 20.97 -23.74
CA LEU A 246 -7.26 20.42 -24.79
C LEU A 246 -7.40 21.38 -25.97
N ARG A 247 -7.66 22.68 -25.73
CA ARG A 247 -7.70 23.69 -26.80
C ARG A 247 -6.39 23.80 -27.56
N GLN A 248 -5.26 23.74 -26.85
CA GLN A 248 -3.93 23.76 -27.48
C GLN A 248 -3.70 22.52 -28.33
N ALA A 249 -4.08 21.33 -27.83
CA ALA A 249 -3.95 20.06 -28.53
C ALA A 249 -4.82 20.05 -29.80
N LEU A 250 -6.08 20.46 -29.73
CA LEU A 250 -6.99 20.57 -30.88
C LEU A 250 -6.45 21.51 -31.96
N LYS A 251 -5.82 22.61 -31.56
CA LYS A 251 -5.22 23.57 -32.51
C LYS A 251 -3.97 23.01 -33.17
N LYS A 252 -3.11 22.34 -32.42
CA LYS A 252 -1.78 21.89 -32.87
C LYS A 252 -1.80 20.54 -33.57
N TYR A 253 -2.68 19.66 -33.12
CA TYR A 253 -2.86 18.30 -33.62
C TYR A 253 -4.32 18.03 -33.95
N PRO A 254 -4.90 18.72 -34.98
CA PRO A 254 -6.30 18.51 -35.32
C PRO A 254 -6.53 17.04 -35.68
N GLY A 255 -7.65 16.49 -35.20
CA GLY A 255 -7.99 15.10 -35.43
C GLY A 255 -7.11 14.09 -34.68
N PHE A 256 -6.50 14.48 -33.55
CA PHE A 256 -5.88 13.47 -32.69
C PHE A 256 -6.89 12.39 -32.33
N SER A 257 -6.44 11.17 -32.28
CA SER A 257 -7.29 9.99 -32.04
C SER A 257 -7.02 9.32 -30.69
N ALA A 258 -6.03 9.81 -29.94
CA ALA A 258 -5.73 9.31 -28.61
C ALA A 258 -5.20 10.41 -27.68
N VAL A 259 -5.56 10.31 -26.40
CA VAL A 259 -5.01 11.10 -25.30
C VAL A 259 -4.50 10.14 -24.23
N ALA A 260 -3.19 10.12 -24.03
CA ALA A 260 -2.57 9.38 -22.95
C ALA A 260 -2.37 10.32 -21.74
N CYS A 261 -3.06 10.06 -20.66
CA CYS A 261 -2.94 10.85 -19.44
C CYS A 261 -1.99 10.21 -18.43
N GLY A 262 -1.18 11.02 -17.79
CA GLY A 262 -0.23 10.55 -16.77
C GLY A 262 -0.89 10.05 -15.49
N SER A 263 -2.18 10.31 -15.28
CA SER A 263 -2.96 9.84 -14.13
C SER A 263 -4.46 9.82 -14.43
N ASP A 264 -5.23 9.04 -13.67
CA ASP A 264 -6.69 9.02 -13.78
C ASP A 264 -7.36 10.36 -13.46
N PRO A 265 -6.94 11.15 -12.46
CA PRO A 265 -7.48 12.51 -12.30
C PRO A 265 -7.36 13.37 -13.57
N GLN A 266 -6.23 13.31 -14.27
CA GLN A 266 -6.06 14.02 -15.54
C GLN A 266 -6.99 13.48 -16.62
N MET A 267 -7.16 12.16 -16.67
CA MET A 267 -8.05 11.48 -17.61
C MET A 267 -9.50 11.91 -17.41
N PHE A 268 -10.02 11.92 -16.16
CA PHE A 268 -11.38 12.37 -15.86
C PHE A 268 -11.62 13.82 -16.25
N LEU A 269 -10.67 14.70 -15.90
CA LEU A 269 -10.74 16.11 -16.27
C LEU A 269 -10.69 16.32 -17.79
N THR A 270 -9.95 15.45 -18.50
CA THR A 270 -9.91 15.46 -19.97
C THR A 270 -11.23 15.02 -20.57
N ALA A 271 -11.85 13.97 -20.03
CA ALA A 271 -13.18 13.51 -20.44
C ALA A 271 -14.24 14.61 -20.26
N ASP A 272 -14.28 15.26 -19.08
CA ASP A 272 -15.17 16.42 -18.83
C ASP A 272 -14.91 17.56 -19.82
N ALA A 273 -13.65 17.84 -20.15
CA ALA A 273 -13.30 18.89 -21.10
C ALA A 273 -13.73 18.57 -22.55
N LEU A 274 -13.61 17.31 -22.98
CA LEU A 274 -14.08 16.83 -24.28
C LEU A 274 -15.61 16.93 -24.37
N ASP A 275 -16.32 16.48 -23.34
CA ASP A 275 -17.79 16.55 -23.27
C ASP A 275 -18.28 18.00 -23.34
N ARG A 276 -17.65 18.92 -22.61
CA ARG A 276 -17.98 20.38 -22.63
C ARG A 276 -17.75 21.05 -23.96
N GLN A 277 -16.86 20.50 -24.77
CA GLN A 277 -16.64 20.99 -26.16
C GLN A 277 -17.53 20.28 -27.19
N GLY A 278 -18.42 19.38 -26.77
CA GLY A 278 -19.31 18.64 -27.65
C GLY A 278 -18.59 17.64 -28.53
N ILE A 279 -17.38 17.19 -28.11
CA ILE A 279 -16.59 16.21 -28.87
C ILE A 279 -17.07 14.81 -28.49
N ASP A 280 -17.60 14.08 -29.47
CA ASP A 280 -17.90 12.64 -29.31
C ASP A 280 -16.59 11.84 -29.29
N TRP A 281 -16.08 11.63 -28.09
CA TRP A 281 -14.79 10.97 -27.89
C TRP A 281 -14.93 9.46 -27.61
N ARG A 282 -16.05 9.03 -27.03
CA ARG A 282 -16.22 7.67 -26.46
C ARG A 282 -15.94 6.54 -27.44
N ASN A 283 -16.26 6.73 -28.71
CA ASN A 283 -16.06 5.72 -29.75
C ASN A 283 -14.93 6.08 -30.72
N ARG A 284 -14.26 7.21 -30.56
CA ARG A 284 -13.34 7.77 -31.57
C ARG A 284 -11.97 8.14 -31.03
N ILE A 285 -11.89 8.49 -29.74
CA ILE A 285 -10.63 8.91 -29.11
C ILE A 285 -10.30 7.93 -28.00
N ALA A 286 -9.17 7.24 -28.13
CA ALA A 286 -8.62 6.47 -27.05
C ALA A 286 -8.26 7.41 -25.89
N LEU A 287 -8.87 7.21 -24.72
CA LEU A 287 -8.55 7.97 -23.53
C LEU A 287 -8.03 7.02 -22.46
N THR A 288 -6.79 7.22 -22.04
CA THR A 288 -6.13 6.36 -21.08
C THR A 288 -5.64 7.12 -19.85
N GLY A 289 -5.62 6.45 -18.71
CA GLY A 289 -5.17 6.96 -17.44
C GLY A 289 -4.13 6.08 -16.76
N PHE A 290 -3.88 6.35 -15.48
CA PHE A 290 -2.97 5.62 -14.63
C PHE A 290 -3.41 5.77 -13.17
N GLY A 291 -3.80 4.65 -12.51
CA GLY A 291 -4.26 4.66 -11.12
C GLY A 291 -5.41 3.70 -10.82
N ASN A 292 -6.17 3.26 -11.85
CA ASN A 292 -7.36 2.42 -11.70
C ASN A 292 -8.37 2.97 -10.66
N LEU A 293 -8.55 4.30 -10.63
CA LEU A 293 -9.52 4.95 -9.74
C LEU A 293 -10.97 4.68 -10.16
N LEU A 294 -11.15 4.14 -11.38
CA LEU A 294 -12.44 3.75 -11.95
C LEU A 294 -12.90 2.34 -11.55
N GLY A 295 -12.13 1.60 -10.78
CA GLY A 295 -12.51 0.22 -10.41
C GLY A 295 -13.94 0.08 -9.87
N MET A 296 -14.66 1.20 -9.75
CA MET A 296 -16.03 1.31 -9.27
C MET A 296 -17.03 1.97 -10.25
N ASP A 297 -16.57 2.52 -11.39
CA ASP A 297 -17.48 3.14 -12.37
C ASP A 297 -17.36 2.49 -13.76
N PRO A 298 -18.26 1.53 -14.10
CA PRO A 298 -18.23 0.87 -15.41
C PRO A 298 -18.71 1.77 -16.56
N VAL A 299 -19.10 3.02 -16.30
CA VAL A 299 -19.79 3.90 -17.26
C VAL A 299 -18.82 4.59 -18.21
N LEU A 300 -17.56 4.82 -17.81
CA LEU A 300 -16.59 5.50 -18.68
C LEU A 300 -15.77 4.50 -19.50
N PRO A 301 -15.83 4.57 -20.84
CA PRO A 301 -15.08 3.66 -21.73
C PRO A 301 -13.61 4.09 -21.84
N VAL A 302 -12.88 3.95 -20.77
CA VAL A 302 -11.47 4.33 -20.67
C VAL A 302 -10.63 3.13 -20.26
N ALA A 303 -9.32 3.19 -20.50
CA ALA A 303 -8.36 2.23 -20.01
C ALA A 303 -7.45 2.89 -18.97
N SER A 304 -6.95 2.11 -18.02
CA SER A 304 -6.04 2.60 -17.00
C SER A 304 -4.99 1.56 -16.64
N VAL A 305 -4.00 1.97 -15.85
CA VAL A 305 -3.00 1.10 -15.25
C VAL A 305 -3.28 0.98 -13.76
N ASP A 306 -3.50 -0.23 -13.27
CA ASP A 306 -3.58 -0.49 -11.83
C ASP A 306 -2.17 -0.52 -11.24
N GLN A 307 -1.93 0.31 -10.26
CA GLN A 307 -0.66 0.41 -9.53
C GLN A 307 -0.62 -0.52 -8.30
N HIS A 308 -1.66 -1.27 -8.05
CA HIS A 308 -1.82 -2.13 -6.87
C HIS A 308 -1.50 -1.40 -5.55
N PRO A 309 -2.19 -0.29 -5.22
CA PRO A 309 -1.86 0.56 -4.08
C PRO A 309 -1.89 -0.19 -2.73
N TYR A 310 -2.74 -1.22 -2.60
CA TYR A 310 -2.72 -2.09 -1.43
C TYR A 310 -1.36 -2.80 -1.28
N ASN A 311 -0.85 -3.39 -2.36
CA ASN A 311 0.44 -4.09 -2.34
C ASN A 311 1.61 -3.12 -2.09
N LEU A 312 1.53 -1.89 -2.63
CA LEU A 312 2.50 -0.83 -2.33
C LEU A 312 2.55 -0.53 -0.83
N GLY A 313 1.38 -0.37 -0.19
CA GLY A 313 1.29 -0.12 1.24
C GLY A 313 1.81 -1.27 2.08
N TYR A 314 1.40 -2.48 1.74
CA TYR A 314 1.82 -3.70 2.42
C TYR A 314 3.36 -3.85 2.37
N THR A 315 3.95 -3.80 1.17
CA THR A 315 5.41 -3.89 0.97
C THR A 315 6.15 -2.76 1.70
N ALA A 316 5.58 -1.55 1.72
CA ALA A 316 6.20 -0.43 2.42
C ALA A 316 6.25 -0.65 3.93
N ALA A 317 5.19 -1.22 4.53
CA ALA A 317 5.15 -1.55 5.94
C ALA A 317 6.14 -2.67 6.29
N GLU A 318 6.20 -3.74 5.48
CA GLU A 318 7.18 -4.82 5.67
C GLU A 318 8.62 -4.30 5.60
N ASN A 319 8.94 -3.50 4.59
CA ASN A 319 10.28 -2.92 4.44
C ASN A 319 10.64 -2.00 5.60
N LEU A 320 9.70 -1.18 6.08
CA LEU A 320 9.92 -0.32 7.23
C LEU A 320 10.20 -1.13 8.50
N ILE A 321 9.44 -2.19 8.72
CA ILE A 321 9.63 -3.08 9.87
C ILE A 321 10.98 -3.80 9.77
N ALA A 322 11.38 -4.26 8.59
CA ALA A 322 12.70 -4.84 8.37
C ALA A 322 13.82 -3.85 8.72
N LEU A 323 13.68 -2.56 8.37
CA LEU A 323 14.64 -1.52 8.77
C LEU A 323 14.69 -1.34 10.29
N ILE A 324 13.52 -1.26 10.94
CA ILE A 324 13.39 -1.11 12.40
C ILE A 324 14.04 -2.28 13.15
N GLU A 325 13.95 -3.48 12.59
CA GLU A 325 14.49 -4.71 13.18
C GLU A 325 15.97 -4.98 12.78
N GLY A 326 16.63 -4.04 12.10
CA GLY A 326 18.03 -4.15 11.70
C GLY A 326 18.27 -5.09 10.51
N ARG A 327 17.22 -5.47 9.78
CA ARG A 327 17.26 -6.34 8.58
C ARG A 327 17.28 -5.51 7.27
N GLY A 328 17.75 -4.27 7.31
CA GLY A 328 17.80 -3.39 6.13
C GLY A 328 18.66 -3.91 4.98
N GLY A 329 19.61 -4.81 5.26
CA GLY A 329 20.40 -5.48 4.22
C GLY A 329 19.62 -6.51 3.39
N ASP A 330 18.46 -6.96 3.86
CA ASP A 330 17.63 -7.97 3.22
C ASP A 330 16.64 -7.37 2.22
N ILE A 331 16.49 -6.04 2.21
CA ILE A 331 15.54 -5.33 1.34
C ILE A 331 16.24 -4.45 0.31
N PRO A 332 15.72 -4.35 -0.92
CA PRO A 332 16.27 -3.45 -1.92
C PRO A 332 16.03 -1.99 -1.54
N ARG A 333 16.95 -1.11 -1.95
CA ARG A 333 16.78 0.35 -1.75
C ARG A 333 15.53 0.89 -2.42
N GLN A 334 15.19 0.33 -3.57
CA GLN A 334 13.96 0.64 -4.29
C GLN A 334 13.21 -0.66 -4.53
N SER A 335 12.12 -0.86 -3.81
CA SER A 335 11.19 -1.95 -4.05
C SER A 335 10.19 -1.54 -5.12
N MET A 336 9.92 -2.44 -6.05
CA MET A 336 9.01 -2.18 -7.16
C MET A 336 7.86 -3.18 -7.14
N VAL A 337 6.64 -2.68 -7.23
CA VAL A 337 5.42 -3.48 -7.34
C VAL A 337 5.00 -3.51 -8.81
N ASP A 338 4.67 -4.68 -9.32
CA ASP A 338 4.17 -4.83 -10.69
C ASP A 338 2.86 -4.08 -10.89
N VAL A 339 2.55 -3.76 -12.13
CA VAL A 339 1.34 -3.06 -12.55
C VAL A 339 0.49 -3.94 -13.46
N GLU A 340 -0.78 -3.62 -13.57
CA GLU A 340 -1.71 -4.32 -14.46
C GLU A 340 -2.45 -3.32 -15.36
N LEU A 341 -2.58 -3.65 -16.64
CA LEU A 341 -3.42 -2.87 -17.56
C LEU A 341 -4.88 -3.29 -17.37
N VAL A 342 -5.75 -2.32 -17.13
CA VAL A 342 -7.18 -2.57 -16.93
C VAL A 342 -8.02 -1.90 -18.00
N ASN A 343 -9.12 -2.57 -18.37
CA ASN A 343 -10.12 -2.06 -19.32
C ASN A 343 -9.54 -1.71 -20.71
N THR A 344 -8.48 -2.37 -21.15
CA THR A 344 -7.86 -2.12 -22.46
C THR A 344 -8.81 -2.38 -23.63
N GLY A 345 -9.82 -3.24 -23.44
CA GLY A 345 -10.90 -3.44 -24.43
C GLY A 345 -11.71 -2.20 -24.77
N ASN A 346 -11.68 -1.17 -23.92
CA ASN A 346 -12.35 0.12 -24.14
C ASN A 346 -11.57 1.07 -25.09
N ILE A 347 -10.33 0.76 -25.42
CA ILE A 347 -9.57 1.57 -26.40
C ILE A 347 -10.13 1.29 -27.80
N PRO A 348 -10.73 2.28 -28.49
CA PRO A 348 -11.29 2.08 -29.82
C PRO A 348 -10.19 1.78 -30.85
N PHE A 349 -10.53 1.07 -31.89
CA PHE A 349 -9.66 0.96 -33.06
C PHE A 349 -9.82 2.21 -33.94
N VAL A 350 -8.69 2.65 -34.54
CA VAL A 350 -8.78 3.64 -35.63
C VAL A 350 -9.48 2.98 -36.81
N PRO A 351 -10.58 3.57 -37.35
CA PRO A 351 -11.22 3.03 -38.53
C PRO A 351 -10.20 2.87 -39.68
N GLN A 352 -10.16 1.69 -40.28
CA GLN A 352 -9.36 1.48 -41.51
C GLN A 352 -10.03 2.31 -42.63
N SER A 353 -9.30 3.29 -43.17
CA SER A 353 -9.72 4.11 -44.31
C SER A 353 -9.72 3.34 -45.59
#